data_9ec1e38f50529e1433ec6b1582fdcf2a
#
_entry.id   9ec1e38f50529e1433ec6b1582fdcf2a
#
_cell.length_a   1.000
_cell.length_b   1.000
_cell.length_c   1.000
_cell.angle_alpha   90.00
_cell.angle_beta   90.00
_cell.angle_gamma   90.00
#
_symmetry.space_group_name_H-M   'P 1'
#
loop_
_entity.id
_entity.type
_entity.pdbx_description
1 polymer ?
#
loop_
_entity_poly.entity_id
_entity_poly.type
_entity_poly.pdbx_seq_one_letter_code
_entity_poly.pdbx_strand_id
1 'polypeptide(L)'
;MEYERINTVQLHGLTLGYRDRVLFTDAGIGFGWGEFTALIGRNGTGKSTLLRTIAGLSRPLAGHITVNGRRTDEMSRREIAATIAFVSTDEVKVENLKVSDVVALGRAPYTNWVGSLTENDRAKVTHALALVGMQEFAAKGIDTLSDGERQRVMIARALAQDTPIILLDEPTAFLDLPNKYEIGLLLRRLAHDEGKCIVFSTHDLAIALELCDTIALLEGGRFHYGTTDMLVESGDLGRLFRDTALTFDPDTRSVRLRGE
;
A
#
# COMPACT_ATOMS: atom_id res chain seq x y z
N MET A 1 -19.56 -2.25 23.17
CA MET A 1 -19.58 -0.97 22.44
C MET A 1 -18.88 -1.22 21.12
N GLU A 2 -19.65 -1.37 20.02
CA GLU A 2 -19.09 -1.33 18.68
C GLU A 2 -18.54 0.09 18.49
N TYR A 3 -17.23 0.22 18.46
CA TYR A 3 -16.61 1.43 17.94
C TYR A 3 -17.01 1.50 16.46
N GLU A 4 -17.84 2.47 16.09
CA GLU A 4 -17.98 2.85 14.69
C GLU A 4 -16.54 3.04 14.14
N ARG A 5 -16.11 2.14 13.29
CA ARG A 5 -14.79 2.26 12.61
C ARG A 5 -14.86 3.54 11.77
N ILE A 6 -14.24 4.60 12.24
CA ILE A 6 -14.13 5.84 11.47
C ILE A 6 -13.21 5.51 10.30
N ASN A 7 -13.80 5.31 9.13
CA ASN A 7 -13.03 5.04 7.92
C ASN A 7 -12.22 6.27 7.54
N THR A 8 -10.92 6.09 7.49
CA THR A 8 -9.96 7.14 7.12
C THR A 8 -10.01 7.42 5.62
N VAL A 9 -10.14 6.36 4.82
CA VAL A 9 -10.35 6.41 3.38
C VAL A 9 -11.68 5.74 3.08
N GLN A 10 -12.58 6.43 2.40
CA GLN A 10 -13.89 5.88 2.03
C GLN A 10 -14.09 5.98 0.50
N LEU A 11 -14.44 4.87 -0.11
CA LEU A 11 -14.84 4.79 -1.52
C LEU A 11 -16.37 4.93 -1.60
N HIS A 12 -16.87 5.82 -2.45
CA HIS A 12 -18.31 6.08 -2.61
C HIS A 12 -18.74 5.76 -4.03
N GLY A 13 -19.36 4.60 -4.23
CA GLY A 13 -19.83 4.15 -5.54
C GLY A 13 -18.75 4.17 -6.62
N LEU A 14 -17.50 3.80 -6.24
CA LEU A 14 -16.33 4.00 -7.07
C LEU A 14 -16.32 3.06 -8.25
N THR A 15 -16.22 3.60 -9.46
CA THR A 15 -16.01 2.87 -10.70
C THR A 15 -14.65 3.21 -11.26
N LEU A 16 -13.80 2.21 -11.46
CA LEU A 16 -12.46 2.38 -12.03
C LEU A 16 -12.32 1.69 -13.38
N GLY A 17 -11.48 2.29 -14.21
CA GLY A 17 -11.17 1.75 -15.53
C GLY A 17 -10.35 2.71 -16.37
N TYR A 18 -10.10 2.29 -17.59
CA TYR A 18 -9.51 3.10 -18.65
C TYR A 18 -10.56 3.34 -19.73
N ARG A 19 -10.33 4.25 -20.69
CA ARG A 19 -11.28 4.73 -21.69
C ARG A 19 -12.28 3.69 -22.22
N ASP A 20 -11.81 2.46 -22.50
CA ASP A 20 -12.61 1.42 -23.13
C ASP A 20 -12.75 0.14 -22.27
N ARG A 21 -12.25 0.16 -21.03
CA ARG A 21 -12.27 -1.00 -20.14
C ARG A 21 -12.58 -0.61 -18.71
N VAL A 22 -13.73 -1.03 -18.23
CA VAL A 22 -14.08 -0.96 -16.79
C VAL A 22 -13.39 -2.12 -16.06
N LEU A 23 -12.72 -1.82 -14.95
CA LEU A 23 -12.03 -2.79 -14.10
C LEU A 23 -12.95 -3.31 -13.02
N PHE A 24 -13.65 -2.42 -12.34
CA PHE A 24 -14.72 -2.73 -11.40
C PHE A 24 -15.68 -1.55 -11.24
N THR A 25 -16.86 -1.84 -10.70
CA THR A 25 -17.95 -0.86 -10.53
C THR A 25 -18.44 -0.84 -9.09
N ASP A 26 -18.97 0.31 -8.68
CA ASP A 26 -19.77 0.50 -7.47
C ASP A 26 -19.08 0.00 -6.18
N ALA A 27 -17.79 0.24 -6.03
CA ALA A 27 -17.10 -0.07 -4.79
C ALA A 27 -17.47 0.94 -3.69
N GLY A 28 -18.03 0.43 -2.59
CA GLY A 28 -18.42 1.20 -1.39
C GLY A 28 -17.76 0.60 -0.16
N ILE A 29 -16.45 0.77 0.00
CA ILE A 29 -15.68 0.25 1.14
C ILE A 29 -14.87 1.35 1.80
N GLY A 30 -14.42 1.11 3.03
CA GLY A 30 -13.56 2.03 3.75
C GLY A 30 -12.38 1.33 4.41
N PHE A 31 -11.24 2.01 4.46
CA PHE A 31 -10.03 1.59 5.18
C PHE A 31 -9.91 2.43 6.45
N GLY A 32 -9.67 1.78 7.57
CA GLY A 32 -9.69 2.40 8.90
C GLY A 32 -8.32 2.85 9.41
N TRP A 33 -8.35 3.63 10.48
CA TRP A 33 -7.17 3.92 11.30
C TRP A 33 -6.68 2.68 12.01
N GLY A 34 -5.36 2.53 12.13
CA GLY A 34 -4.75 1.39 12.80
C GLY A 34 -4.96 0.07 12.07
N GLU A 35 -5.33 0.11 10.80
CA GLU A 35 -5.68 -1.07 10.01
C GLU A 35 -4.61 -1.36 8.96
N PHE A 36 -4.15 -2.60 8.94
CA PHE A 36 -3.22 -3.13 7.93
C PHE A 36 -4.00 -3.99 6.94
N THR A 37 -4.24 -3.46 5.75
CA THR A 37 -5.08 -4.08 4.71
C THR A 37 -4.25 -4.58 3.54
N ALA A 38 -4.44 -5.84 3.15
CA ALA A 38 -3.93 -6.38 1.89
C ALA A 38 -4.95 -6.18 0.76
N LEU A 39 -4.49 -5.61 -0.36
CA LEU A 39 -5.24 -5.52 -1.61
C LEU A 39 -4.83 -6.67 -2.53
N ILE A 40 -5.70 -7.66 -2.70
CA ILE A 40 -5.45 -8.89 -3.43
C ILE A 40 -6.29 -8.95 -4.69
N GLY A 41 -5.79 -9.60 -5.72
CA GLY A 41 -6.47 -9.84 -6.99
C GLY A 41 -5.50 -10.26 -8.07
N ARG A 42 -5.98 -10.87 -9.13
CA ARG A 42 -5.18 -11.27 -10.29
C ARG A 42 -4.56 -10.05 -10.97
N ASN A 43 -3.55 -10.27 -11.81
CA ASN A 43 -2.96 -9.17 -12.60
C ASN A 43 -4.02 -8.52 -13.50
N GLY A 44 -3.99 -7.19 -13.57
CA GLY A 44 -4.92 -6.41 -14.39
C GLY A 44 -6.33 -6.23 -13.81
N THR A 45 -6.59 -6.61 -12.54
CA THR A 45 -7.88 -6.38 -11.87
C THR A 45 -8.08 -4.95 -11.39
N GLY A 46 -7.02 -4.13 -11.35
CA GLY A 46 -7.13 -2.73 -10.98
C GLY A 46 -6.52 -2.33 -9.63
N LYS A 47 -5.73 -3.21 -8.99
CA LYS A 47 -5.06 -2.93 -7.70
C LYS A 47 -4.27 -1.62 -7.73
N SER A 48 -3.28 -1.53 -8.64
CA SER A 48 -2.44 -0.33 -8.80
C SER A 48 -3.25 0.90 -9.19
N THR A 49 -4.29 0.70 -10.03
CA THR A 49 -5.20 1.79 -10.43
C THR A 49 -5.98 2.33 -9.23
N LEU A 50 -6.46 1.44 -8.35
CA LEU A 50 -7.16 1.85 -7.12
C LEU A 50 -6.21 2.65 -6.20
N LEU A 51 -5.03 2.10 -5.90
CA LEU A 51 -4.06 2.79 -5.05
C LEU A 51 -3.68 4.17 -5.61
N ARG A 52 -3.43 4.27 -6.92
CA ARG A 52 -3.16 5.54 -7.60
C ARG A 52 -4.35 6.51 -7.55
N THR A 53 -5.58 6.00 -7.62
CA THR A 53 -6.78 6.84 -7.53
C THR A 53 -6.99 7.36 -6.11
N ILE A 54 -6.77 6.53 -5.08
CA ILE A 54 -6.80 6.97 -3.67
C ILE A 54 -5.73 8.05 -3.43
N ALA A 55 -4.52 7.86 -3.99
CA ALA A 55 -3.43 8.84 -3.90
C ALA A 55 -3.65 10.13 -4.73
N GLY A 56 -4.79 10.28 -5.41
CA GLY A 56 -5.10 11.45 -6.24
C GLY A 56 -4.28 11.55 -7.53
N LEU A 57 -3.60 10.47 -7.93
CA LEU A 57 -2.78 10.40 -9.14
C LEU A 57 -3.58 10.02 -10.39
N SER A 58 -4.78 9.46 -10.21
CA SER A 58 -5.72 9.10 -11.27
C SER A 58 -7.13 9.53 -10.89
N ARG A 59 -7.99 9.70 -11.88
CA ARG A 59 -9.41 10.02 -11.64
C ARG A 59 -10.27 8.77 -11.83
N PRO A 60 -11.30 8.55 -11.01
CA PRO A 60 -12.27 7.49 -11.23
C PRO A 60 -13.15 7.81 -12.45
N LEU A 61 -13.76 6.77 -13.02
CA LEU A 61 -14.78 6.92 -14.09
C LEU A 61 -16.11 7.40 -13.51
N ALA A 62 -16.46 6.95 -12.28
CA ALA A 62 -17.63 7.39 -11.53
C ALA A 62 -17.39 7.23 -10.04
N GLY A 63 -18.24 7.86 -9.22
CA GLY A 63 -18.08 7.90 -7.78
C GLY A 63 -17.00 8.90 -7.34
N HIS A 64 -16.63 8.83 -6.06
CA HIS A 64 -15.58 9.68 -5.48
C HIS A 64 -14.92 8.99 -4.28
N ILE A 65 -13.83 9.56 -3.81
CA ILE A 65 -13.09 9.10 -2.63
C ILE A 65 -13.07 10.24 -1.62
N THR A 66 -13.32 9.91 -0.36
CA THR A 66 -13.08 10.83 0.75
C THR A 66 -11.94 10.34 1.62
N VAL A 67 -11.14 11.28 2.11
CA VAL A 67 -10.07 11.06 3.07
C VAL A 67 -10.33 11.98 4.26
N ASN A 68 -10.50 11.39 5.44
CA ASN A 68 -10.92 12.12 6.65
C ASN A 68 -12.15 12.99 6.40
N GLY A 69 -13.14 12.48 5.66
CA GLY A 69 -14.38 13.14 5.33
C GLY A 69 -14.29 14.21 4.21
N ARG A 70 -13.09 14.53 3.71
CA ARG A 70 -12.91 15.47 2.59
C ARG A 70 -12.71 14.73 1.27
N ARG A 71 -13.33 15.20 0.21
CA ARG A 71 -13.18 14.63 -1.13
C ARG A 71 -11.77 14.87 -1.66
N THR A 72 -11.15 13.82 -2.22
CA THR A 72 -9.77 13.92 -2.76
C THR A 72 -9.67 14.81 -3.98
N ASP A 73 -10.73 14.94 -4.78
CA ASP A 73 -10.78 15.83 -5.96
C ASP A 73 -10.91 17.32 -5.59
N GLU A 74 -11.22 17.64 -4.32
CA GLU A 74 -11.27 19.01 -3.77
C GLU A 74 -9.98 19.38 -3.02
N MET A 75 -9.06 18.43 -2.83
CA MET A 75 -7.79 18.66 -2.17
C MET A 75 -6.72 19.12 -3.14
N SER A 76 -5.89 20.05 -2.73
CA SER A 76 -4.67 20.40 -3.47
C SER A 76 -3.67 19.25 -3.45
N ARG A 77 -2.77 19.19 -4.42
CA ARG A 77 -1.69 18.19 -4.47
C ARG A 77 -0.83 18.18 -3.19
N ARG A 78 -0.62 19.35 -2.60
CA ARG A 78 0.15 19.48 -1.36
C ARG A 78 -0.60 18.90 -0.15
N GLU A 79 -1.90 19.11 -0.06
CA GLU A 79 -2.74 18.52 0.99
C GLU A 79 -2.80 17.00 0.86
N ILE A 80 -2.97 16.47 -0.36
CA ILE A 80 -2.91 15.03 -0.61
C ILE A 80 -1.55 14.48 -0.19
N ALA A 81 -0.46 15.10 -0.61
CA ALA A 81 0.89 14.65 -0.27
C ALA A 81 1.25 14.81 1.23
N ALA A 82 0.57 15.69 1.97
CA ALA A 82 0.70 15.78 3.43
C ALA A 82 -0.18 14.74 4.17
N THR A 83 -1.08 14.05 3.46
CA THR A 83 -2.04 13.10 4.05
C THR A 83 -1.76 11.66 3.63
N ILE A 84 -1.29 11.44 2.39
CA ILE A 84 -1.09 10.12 1.80
C ILE A 84 0.34 10.01 1.28
N ALA A 85 1.08 9.00 1.75
CA ALA A 85 2.30 8.54 1.11
C ALA A 85 1.98 7.40 0.14
N PHE A 86 2.65 7.38 -1.01
CA PHE A 86 2.48 6.35 -2.01
C PHE A 86 3.83 5.78 -2.47
N VAL A 87 3.96 4.46 -2.41
CA VAL A 87 5.09 3.69 -2.97
C VAL A 87 4.58 2.97 -4.21
N SER A 88 5.16 3.32 -5.37
CA SER A 88 4.87 2.67 -6.66
C SER A 88 5.83 1.51 -6.90
N THR A 89 5.38 0.52 -7.66
CA THR A 89 6.23 -0.52 -8.27
C THR A 89 7.10 0.02 -9.40
N ASP A 90 6.82 1.22 -9.92
CA ASP A 90 7.59 1.81 -11.00
C ASP A 90 9.05 2.00 -10.56
N GLU A 91 9.96 1.50 -11.38
CA GLU A 91 11.40 1.63 -11.15
C GLU A 91 11.82 3.10 -11.21
N VAL A 92 12.24 3.65 -10.08
CA VAL A 92 12.77 5.02 -10.03
C VAL A 92 14.24 4.96 -10.43
N LYS A 93 14.52 5.23 -11.70
CA LYS A 93 15.89 5.38 -12.21
C LYS A 93 16.40 6.77 -11.87
N VAL A 94 17.04 6.88 -10.72
CA VAL A 94 17.69 8.11 -10.28
C VAL A 94 19.18 7.82 -10.18
N GLU A 95 19.96 8.45 -11.02
CA GLU A 95 21.43 8.31 -10.99
C GLU A 95 22.05 9.42 -10.13
N ASN A 96 23.20 9.11 -9.52
CA ASN A 96 23.99 10.08 -8.75
C ASN A 96 23.34 10.69 -7.50
N LEU A 97 22.28 10.06 -6.96
CA LEU A 97 21.72 10.46 -5.66
C LEU A 97 22.16 9.49 -4.56
N LYS A 98 22.42 10.04 -3.38
CA LYS A 98 22.62 9.25 -2.18
C LYS A 98 21.27 8.71 -1.66
N VAL A 99 21.33 7.59 -0.97
CA VAL A 99 20.17 7.01 -0.28
C VAL A 99 19.48 8.05 0.62
N SER A 100 20.25 8.81 1.42
CA SER A 100 19.70 9.89 2.26
C SER A 100 18.96 10.96 1.45
N ASP A 101 19.45 11.30 0.26
CA ASP A 101 18.83 12.34 -0.58
C ASP A 101 17.50 11.85 -1.15
N VAL A 102 17.43 10.56 -1.56
CA VAL A 102 16.20 9.94 -2.05
C VAL A 102 15.15 9.88 -0.93
N VAL A 103 15.53 9.50 0.29
CA VAL A 103 14.61 9.48 1.43
C VAL A 103 14.16 10.90 1.79
N ALA A 104 15.05 11.89 1.69
CA ALA A 104 14.73 13.28 1.93
C ALA A 104 13.68 13.86 0.97
N LEU A 105 13.54 13.30 -0.25
CA LEU A 105 12.43 13.67 -1.16
C LEU A 105 11.05 13.42 -0.53
N GLY A 106 10.92 12.50 0.43
CA GLY A 106 9.70 12.32 1.21
C GLY A 106 9.28 13.58 1.98
N ARG A 107 10.22 14.47 2.29
CA ARG A 107 9.93 15.73 2.98
C ARG A 107 9.48 16.87 2.06
N ALA A 108 9.44 16.65 0.74
CA ALA A 108 9.05 17.68 -0.23
C ALA A 108 7.75 18.44 0.10
N PRO A 109 6.66 17.81 0.61
CA PRO A 109 5.44 18.54 0.98
C PRO A 109 5.64 19.60 2.07
N TYR A 110 6.69 19.47 2.88
CA TYR A 110 6.97 20.32 4.05
C TYR A 110 8.10 21.34 3.81
N THR A 111 8.87 21.19 2.73
CA THR A 111 9.97 22.10 2.41
C THR A 111 9.46 23.41 1.78
N ASN A 112 10.32 24.42 1.83
CA ASN A 112 10.11 25.67 1.12
C ASN A 112 10.39 25.49 -0.40
N TRP A 113 10.23 26.57 -1.19
CA TRP A 113 10.46 26.57 -2.64
C TRP A 113 11.91 26.24 -3.05
N VAL A 114 12.89 26.41 -2.14
CA VAL A 114 14.30 26.04 -2.37
C VAL A 114 14.57 24.56 -2.03
N GLY A 115 13.62 23.88 -1.38
CA GLY A 115 13.79 22.49 -0.96
C GLY A 115 14.66 22.33 0.31
N SER A 116 14.84 23.39 1.11
CA SER A 116 15.66 23.33 2.32
C SER A 116 15.03 22.46 3.40
N LEU A 117 15.82 21.53 3.94
CA LEU A 117 15.42 20.66 5.04
C LEU A 117 15.72 21.33 6.39
N THR A 118 14.74 21.32 7.27
CA THR A 118 14.90 21.69 8.69
C THR A 118 15.62 20.57 9.46
N GLU A 119 16.00 20.83 10.70
CA GLU A 119 16.55 19.82 11.61
C GLU A 119 15.54 18.69 11.85
N ASN A 120 14.26 19.02 12.03
CA ASN A 120 13.19 18.04 12.17
C ASN A 120 13.05 17.17 10.92
N ASP A 121 13.17 17.72 9.72
CA ASP A 121 13.12 16.94 8.48
C ASP A 121 14.28 15.94 8.39
N ARG A 122 15.49 16.36 8.78
CA ARG A 122 16.67 15.48 8.84
C ARG A 122 16.49 14.35 9.86
N ALA A 123 15.91 14.65 11.03
CA ALA A 123 15.58 13.65 12.04
C ALA A 123 14.56 12.61 11.50
N LYS A 124 13.52 13.06 10.78
CA LYS A 124 12.55 12.16 10.13
C LYS A 124 13.20 11.27 9.07
N VAL A 125 14.12 11.79 8.27
CA VAL A 125 14.89 11.02 7.27
C VAL A 125 15.74 9.94 7.97
N THR A 126 16.48 10.31 9.00
CA THR A 126 17.32 9.37 9.77
C THR A 126 16.48 8.29 10.42
N HIS A 127 15.35 8.65 11.03
CA HIS A 127 14.43 7.71 11.65
C HIS A 127 13.82 6.74 10.61
N ALA A 128 13.39 7.23 9.47
CA ALA A 128 12.84 6.40 8.40
C ALA A 128 13.86 5.38 7.87
N LEU A 129 15.12 5.78 7.71
CA LEU A 129 16.21 4.87 7.34
C LEU A 129 16.45 3.80 8.42
N ALA A 130 16.35 4.17 9.70
CA ALA A 130 16.48 3.24 10.82
C ALA A 130 15.36 2.18 10.81
N LEU A 131 14.13 2.57 10.57
CA LEU A 131 12.97 1.67 10.54
C LEU A 131 13.11 0.54 9.50
N VAL A 132 13.75 0.81 8.37
CA VAL A 132 13.95 -0.17 7.29
C VAL A 132 15.34 -0.82 7.31
N GLY A 133 16.19 -0.53 8.31
CA GLY A 133 17.53 -1.10 8.45
C GLY A 133 18.54 -0.59 7.41
N MET A 134 18.40 0.65 6.94
CA MET A 134 19.22 1.23 5.86
C MET A 134 20.12 2.39 6.31
N GLN A 135 20.36 2.56 7.63
CA GLN A 135 21.15 3.69 8.15
C GLN A 135 22.59 3.74 7.62
N GLU A 136 23.24 2.57 7.58
CA GLU A 136 24.63 2.46 7.11
C GLU A 136 24.79 2.72 5.60
N PHE A 137 23.68 2.67 4.88
CA PHE A 137 23.63 2.92 3.43
C PHE A 137 23.37 4.39 3.10
N ALA A 138 23.11 5.25 4.07
CA ALA A 138 22.67 6.64 3.88
C ALA A 138 23.57 7.45 2.91
N ALA A 139 24.89 7.21 2.95
CA ALA A 139 25.86 7.90 2.10
C ALA A 139 26.16 7.20 0.77
N LYS A 140 25.64 5.96 0.55
CA LYS A 140 25.85 5.22 -0.70
C LYS A 140 25.00 5.78 -1.84
N GLY A 141 25.44 5.60 -3.09
CA GLY A 141 24.63 5.86 -4.27
C GLY A 141 23.49 4.85 -4.39
N ILE A 142 22.30 5.31 -4.72
CA ILE A 142 21.12 4.43 -4.87
C ILE A 142 21.28 3.43 -6.02
N ASP A 143 22.05 3.80 -7.03
CA ASP A 143 22.41 2.98 -8.19
C ASP A 143 23.29 1.77 -7.85
N THR A 144 23.98 1.80 -6.70
CA THR A 144 24.83 0.70 -6.22
C THR A 144 24.06 -0.36 -5.41
N LEU A 145 22.79 -0.13 -5.13
CA LEU A 145 21.97 -1.00 -4.30
C LEU A 145 21.36 -2.15 -5.09
N SER A 146 21.18 -3.30 -4.43
CA SER A 146 20.31 -4.38 -4.91
C SER A 146 18.84 -3.91 -5.01
N ASP A 147 18.01 -4.63 -5.77
CA ASP A 147 16.59 -4.28 -5.92
C ASP A 147 15.86 -4.31 -4.58
N GLY A 148 16.16 -5.26 -3.70
CA GLY A 148 15.61 -5.34 -2.35
C GLY A 148 16.01 -4.16 -1.46
N GLU A 149 17.29 -3.76 -1.46
CA GLU A 149 17.76 -2.59 -0.74
C GLU A 149 17.12 -1.31 -1.30
N ARG A 150 17.01 -1.19 -2.62
CA ARG A 150 16.33 -0.07 -3.28
C ARG A 150 14.85 0.01 -2.86
N GLN A 151 14.18 -1.12 -2.79
CA GLN A 151 12.78 -1.17 -2.32
C GLN A 151 12.64 -0.69 -0.88
N ARG A 152 13.56 -1.10 0.03
CA ARG A 152 13.59 -0.59 1.42
C ARG A 152 13.80 0.92 1.46
N VAL A 153 14.65 1.49 0.60
CA VAL A 153 14.83 2.95 0.48
C VAL A 153 13.57 3.66 0.02
N MET A 154 12.82 3.08 -0.93
CA MET A 154 11.54 3.64 -1.38
C MET A 154 10.48 3.62 -0.28
N ILE A 155 10.45 2.57 0.53
CA ILE A 155 9.61 2.51 1.73
C ILE A 155 10.06 3.57 2.75
N ALA A 156 11.37 3.71 3.01
CA ALA A 156 11.90 4.76 3.90
C ALA A 156 11.50 6.17 3.43
N ARG A 157 11.51 6.43 2.12
CA ARG A 157 11.04 7.70 1.55
C ARG A 157 9.58 7.98 1.90
N ALA A 158 8.72 6.96 1.80
CA ALA A 158 7.31 7.09 2.18
C ALA A 158 7.13 7.29 3.69
N LEU A 159 7.93 6.59 4.51
CA LEU A 159 7.92 6.79 5.96
C LEU A 159 8.41 8.17 6.36
N ALA A 160 9.45 8.70 5.69
CA ALA A 160 9.96 10.05 5.93
C ALA A 160 8.91 11.13 5.61
N GLN A 161 7.94 10.87 4.74
CA GLN A 161 6.83 11.77 4.46
C GLN A 161 5.93 11.99 5.69
N ASP A 162 5.92 11.04 6.64
CA ASP A 162 5.25 11.14 7.94
C ASP A 162 3.74 11.42 7.81
N THR A 163 3.09 10.66 6.95
CA THR A 163 1.66 10.79 6.68
C THR A 163 0.84 9.78 7.49
N PRO A 164 -0.44 10.05 7.75
CA PRO A 164 -1.34 9.12 8.42
C PRO A 164 -1.77 7.93 7.54
N ILE A 165 -1.70 8.06 6.22
CA ILE A 165 -2.09 7.01 5.27
C ILE A 165 -0.86 6.63 4.44
N ILE A 166 -0.61 5.32 4.31
CA ILE A 166 0.48 4.78 3.49
C ILE A 166 -0.11 3.75 2.52
N LEU A 167 0.05 4.01 1.24
CA LEU A 167 -0.36 3.12 0.16
C LEU A 167 0.89 2.55 -0.52
N LEU A 168 0.95 1.23 -0.66
CA LEU A 168 2.12 0.58 -1.27
C LEU A 168 1.66 -0.38 -2.38
N ASP A 169 2.22 -0.18 -3.55
CA ASP A 169 1.94 -1.05 -4.70
C ASP A 169 3.05 -2.09 -4.82
N GLU A 170 2.74 -3.34 -4.47
CA GLU A 170 3.63 -4.51 -4.45
C GLU A 170 4.98 -4.28 -3.73
N PRO A 171 4.99 -3.79 -2.47
CA PRO A 171 6.21 -3.38 -1.79
C PRO A 171 7.19 -4.53 -1.51
N THR A 172 6.78 -5.77 -1.70
CA THR A 172 7.57 -6.97 -1.41
C THR A 172 7.95 -7.77 -2.65
N ALA A 173 7.67 -7.26 -3.87
CA ALA A 173 7.81 -8.03 -5.10
C ALA A 173 9.24 -8.55 -5.38
N PHE A 174 10.27 -7.80 -4.98
CA PHE A 174 11.69 -8.13 -5.24
C PHE A 174 12.44 -8.64 -4.00
N LEU A 175 11.70 -8.96 -2.93
CA LEU A 175 12.28 -9.43 -1.68
C LEU A 175 12.23 -10.96 -1.59
N ASP A 176 13.23 -11.56 -0.97
CA ASP A 176 13.18 -12.95 -0.51
C ASP A 176 12.20 -13.12 0.66
N LEU A 177 11.85 -14.34 1.00
CA LEU A 177 10.81 -14.64 1.99
C LEU A 177 11.08 -13.99 3.36
N PRO A 178 12.28 -14.08 3.98
CA PRO A 178 12.54 -13.40 5.25
C PRO A 178 12.33 -11.89 5.17
N ASN A 179 12.85 -11.24 4.13
CA ASN A 179 12.72 -9.79 3.94
C ASN A 179 11.27 -9.35 3.71
N LYS A 180 10.45 -10.17 3.02
CA LYS A 180 9.01 -9.92 2.86
C LYS A 180 8.30 -9.85 4.21
N TYR A 181 8.58 -10.82 5.10
CA TYR A 181 8.00 -10.85 6.44
C TYR A 181 8.48 -9.69 7.31
N GLU A 182 9.77 -9.34 7.25
CA GLU A 182 10.30 -8.18 7.99
C GLU A 182 9.59 -6.87 7.60
N ILE A 183 9.39 -6.64 6.30
CA ILE A 183 8.65 -5.46 5.83
C ILE A 183 7.18 -5.56 6.23
N GLY A 184 6.55 -6.72 6.09
CA GLY A 184 5.15 -6.92 6.51
C GLY A 184 4.97 -6.64 8.01
N LEU A 185 5.84 -7.15 8.87
CA LEU A 185 5.82 -6.90 10.31
C LEU A 185 6.10 -5.43 10.65
N LEU A 186 6.98 -4.75 9.91
CA LEU A 186 7.20 -3.31 10.06
C LEU A 186 5.90 -2.54 9.76
N LEU A 187 5.28 -2.82 8.61
CA LEU A 187 4.04 -2.14 8.20
C LEU A 187 2.90 -2.40 9.20
N ARG A 188 2.77 -3.64 9.68
CA ARG A 188 1.80 -4.00 10.72
C ARG A 188 2.02 -3.20 12.01
N ARG A 189 3.26 -3.08 12.48
CA ARG A 189 3.58 -2.27 13.67
C ARG A 189 3.23 -0.81 13.46
N LEU A 190 3.54 -0.23 12.30
CA LEU A 190 3.18 1.14 11.97
C LEU A 190 1.65 1.35 11.96
N ALA A 191 0.89 0.36 11.50
CA ALA A 191 -0.56 0.43 11.57
C ALA A 191 -1.03 0.39 13.03
N HIS A 192 -0.63 -0.61 13.81
CA HIS A 192 -1.18 -0.84 15.13
C HIS A 192 -0.63 0.13 16.19
N ASP A 193 0.70 0.35 16.21
CA ASP A 193 1.35 1.13 17.28
C ASP A 193 1.28 2.65 17.01
N GLU A 194 1.30 3.06 15.73
CA GLU A 194 1.23 4.48 15.34
C GLU A 194 -0.15 4.89 14.80
N GLY A 195 -1.11 3.96 14.76
CA GLY A 195 -2.48 4.23 14.30
C GLY A 195 -2.59 4.57 12.82
N LYS A 196 -1.61 4.20 11.97
CA LYS A 196 -1.63 4.52 10.54
C LYS A 196 -2.62 3.63 9.77
N CYS A 197 -3.26 4.19 8.75
CA CYS A 197 -4.01 3.42 7.76
C CYS A 197 -3.05 2.94 6.68
N ILE A 198 -2.83 1.63 6.58
CA ILE A 198 -1.89 1.05 5.61
C ILE A 198 -2.61 0.10 4.67
N VAL A 199 -2.54 0.39 3.38
CA VAL A 199 -3.08 -0.47 2.31
C VAL A 199 -1.96 -0.83 1.34
N PHE A 200 -1.71 -2.12 1.15
CA PHE A 200 -0.71 -2.57 0.20
C PHE A 200 -1.23 -3.64 -0.76
N SER A 201 -0.85 -3.57 -2.01
CA SER A 201 -1.14 -4.63 -2.96
C SER A 201 -0.12 -5.75 -2.84
N THR A 202 -0.58 -6.99 -2.95
CA THR A 202 0.30 -8.16 -2.93
C THR A 202 -0.31 -9.32 -3.73
N HIS A 203 0.56 -10.22 -4.19
CA HIS A 203 0.20 -11.53 -4.73
C HIS A 203 0.45 -12.65 -3.70
N ASP A 204 1.07 -12.32 -2.56
CA ASP A 204 1.44 -13.27 -1.53
C ASP A 204 0.28 -13.44 -0.54
N LEU A 205 -0.54 -14.48 -0.78
CA LEU A 205 -1.70 -14.76 0.05
C LEU A 205 -1.32 -15.17 1.47
N ALA A 206 -0.17 -15.83 1.66
CA ALA A 206 0.29 -16.24 2.98
C ALA A 206 0.57 -15.01 3.86
N ILE A 207 1.32 -14.04 3.35
CA ILE A 207 1.59 -12.78 4.07
C ILE A 207 0.28 -12.05 4.40
N ALA A 208 -0.65 -12.00 3.45
CA ALA A 208 -1.93 -11.33 3.68
C ALA A 208 -2.75 -12.00 4.79
N LEU A 209 -2.81 -13.32 4.80
CA LEU A 209 -3.57 -14.08 5.80
C LEU A 209 -2.93 -14.07 7.19
N GLU A 210 -1.59 -14.01 7.26
CA GLU A 210 -0.88 -14.05 8.54
C GLU A 210 -0.70 -12.68 9.19
N LEU A 211 -0.52 -11.63 8.40
CA LEU A 211 -0.12 -10.33 8.92
C LEU A 211 -1.21 -9.26 8.87
N CYS A 212 -2.19 -9.38 7.95
CA CYS A 212 -3.18 -8.33 7.75
C CYS A 212 -4.43 -8.51 8.60
N ASP A 213 -5.04 -7.39 8.98
CA ASP A 213 -6.31 -7.37 9.70
C ASP A 213 -7.47 -7.61 8.73
N THR A 214 -7.36 -7.03 7.53
CA THR A 214 -8.39 -7.10 6.50
C THR A 214 -7.78 -7.38 5.12
N ILE A 215 -8.60 -7.93 4.26
CA ILE A 215 -8.29 -8.15 2.85
C ILE A 215 -9.34 -7.45 1.99
N ALA A 216 -8.89 -6.70 1.00
CA ALA A 216 -9.68 -6.17 -0.08
C ALA A 216 -9.39 -7.00 -1.34
N LEU A 217 -10.32 -7.87 -1.72
CA LEU A 217 -10.18 -8.79 -2.84
C LEU A 217 -10.86 -8.23 -4.08
N LEU A 218 -10.11 -8.06 -5.18
CA LEU A 218 -10.62 -7.67 -6.49
C LEU A 218 -10.73 -8.91 -7.38
N GLU A 219 -11.95 -9.35 -7.65
CA GLU A 219 -12.19 -10.52 -8.48
C GLU A 219 -13.47 -10.36 -9.32
N GLY A 220 -13.41 -10.71 -10.62
CA GLY A 220 -14.56 -10.69 -11.51
C GLY A 220 -15.25 -9.32 -11.64
N GLY A 221 -14.51 -8.20 -11.50
CA GLY A 221 -15.07 -6.85 -11.54
C GLY A 221 -15.83 -6.46 -10.26
N ARG A 222 -15.72 -7.25 -9.20
CA ARG A 222 -16.35 -7.03 -7.90
C ARG A 222 -15.29 -6.84 -6.82
N PHE A 223 -15.72 -6.19 -5.75
CA PHE A 223 -14.94 -5.95 -4.55
C PHE A 223 -15.50 -6.79 -3.39
N HIS A 224 -14.64 -7.59 -2.76
CA HIS A 224 -14.98 -8.29 -1.51
C HIS A 224 -14.05 -7.76 -0.44
N TYR A 225 -14.59 -7.28 0.67
CA TYR A 225 -13.83 -6.69 1.74
C TYR A 225 -14.28 -7.23 3.09
N GLY A 226 -13.34 -7.58 3.93
CA GLY A 226 -13.61 -8.07 5.27
C GLY A 226 -12.33 -8.47 6.01
N THR A 227 -12.49 -8.96 7.22
CA THR A 227 -11.39 -9.58 7.96
C THR A 227 -10.87 -10.80 7.22
N THR A 228 -9.63 -11.20 7.49
CA THR A 228 -9.06 -12.41 6.90
C THR A 228 -9.94 -13.63 7.13
N ASP A 229 -10.48 -13.78 8.36
CA ASP A 229 -11.38 -14.89 8.72
C ASP A 229 -12.67 -14.87 7.89
N MET A 230 -13.32 -13.71 7.76
CA MET A 230 -14.54 -13.58 6.96
C MET A 230 -14.33 -14.02 5.51
N LEU A 231 -13.20 -13.66 4.89
CA LEU A 231 -12.93 -14.02 3.49
C LEU A 231 -12.52 -15.50 3.32
N VAL A 232 -11.94 -16.11 4.35
CA VAL A 232 -11.72 -17.56 4.39
C VAL A 232 -13.05 -18.30 4.48
N GLU A 233 -13.92 -17.94 5.43
CA GLU A 233 -15.20 -18.59 5.69
C GLU A 233 -16.19 -18.40 4.52
N SER A 234 -16.23 -17.24 3.87
CA SER A 234 -17.09 -16.99 2.71
C SER A 234 -16.70 -17.78 1.46
N GLY A 235 -15.47 -18.33 1.43
CA GLY A 235 -14.91 -19.01 0.26
C GLY A 235 -14.52 -18.06 -0.88
N ASP A 236 -14.54 -16.75 -0.67
CA ASP A 236 -14.22 -15.76 -1.70
C ASP A 236 -12.77 -15.89 -2.18
N LEU A 237 -11.83 -16.24 -1.28
CA LEU A 237 -10.44 -16.48 -1.64
C LEU A 237 -10.25 -17.61 -2.65
N GLY A 238 -11.11 -18.63 -2.60
CA GLY A 238 -11.10 -19.72 -3.59
C GLY A 238 -11.36 -19.27 -5.03
N ARG A 239 -12.00 -18.11 -5.20
CA ARG A 239 -12.30 -17.54 -6.53
C ARG A 239 -11.05 -17.09 -7.27
N LEU A 240 -9.98 -16.72 -6.54
CA LEU A 240 -8.68 -16.38 -7.14
C LEU A 240 -8.09 -17.53 -7.98
N PHE A 241 -8.43 -18.77 -7.62
CA PHE A 241 -7.88 -19.98 -8.21
C PHE A 241 -8.83 -20.66 -9.20
N ARG A 242 -9.97 -20.02 -9.55
CA ARG A 242 -10.84 -20.51 -10.61
C ARG A 242 -10.05 -20.62 -11.92
N ASP A 243 -10.31 -21.67 -12.66
CA ASP A 243 -9.67 -21.95 -13.95
C ASP A 243 -8.15 -22.14 -13.88
N THR A 244 -7.62 -22.49 -12.70
CA THR A 244 -6.22 -22.88 -12.50
C THR A 244 -6.12 -24.31 -11.96
N ALA A 245 -4.90 -24.85 -11.97
CA ALA A 245 -4.60 -26.13 -11.33
C ALA A 245 -4.52 -26.04 -9.79
N LEU A 246 -4.81 -24.87 -9.23
CA LEU A 246 -4.71 -24.61 -7.79
C LEU A 246 -6.08 -24.53 -7.14
N THR A 247 -6.11 -24.77 -5.84
CA THR A 247 -7.27 -24.54 -4.97
C THR A 247 -6.80 -23.95 -3.64
N PHE A 248 -7.68 -23.17 -3.00
CA PHE A 248 -7.46 -22.68 -1.66
C PHE A 248 -8.13 -23.64 -0.66
N ASP A 249 -7.38 -24.10 0.31
CA ASP A 249 -7.84 -24.91 1.42
C ASP A 249 -8.11 -24.00 2.64
N PRO A 250 -9.37 -23.80 3.04
CA PRO A 250 -9.73 -22.94 4.15
C PRO A 250 -9.25 -23.45 5.52
N ASP A 251 -9.18 -24.80 5.69
CA ASP A 251 -8.81 -25.39 6.98
C ASP A 251 -7.32 -25.16 7.29
N THR A 252 -6.47 -25.28 6.28
CA THR A 252 -5.03 -25.05 6.42
C THR A 252 -4.60 -23.65 5.99
N ARG A 253 -5.53 -22.83 5.50
CA ARG A 253 -5.29 -21.48 4.96
C ARG A 253 -4.16 -21.44 3.91
N SER A 254 -4.08 -22.47 3.09
CA SER A 254 -2.99 -22.64 2.14
C SER A 254 -3.49 -22.94 0.73
N VAL A 255 -2.61 -22.71 -0.24
CA VAL A 255 -2.87 -23.03 -1.65
C VAL A 255 -2.29 -24.39 -1.96
N ARG A 256 -3.06 -25.27 -2.60
CA ARG A 256 -2.67 -26.63 -2.98
C ARG A 256 -2.95 -26.89 -4.45
N LEU A 257 -2.35 -27.96 -4.99
CA LEU A 257 -2.73 -28.49 -6.28
C LEU A 257 -4.14 -29.12 -6.20
N ARG A 258 -4.94 -28.89 -7.22
CA ARG A 258 -6.28 -29.46 -7.32
C ARG A 258 -6.17 -30.94 -7.62
N GLY A 259 -6.59 -31.81 -6.69
CA GLY A 259 -6.58 -33.26 -6.85
C GLY A 259 -5.56 -34.01 -6.02
N GLU A 260 -4.89 -33.36 -5.07
CA GLU A 260 -4.14 -33.99 -3.96
C GLU A 260 -4.95 -33.98 -2.68
#